data_a48998bb742345a8398e1190af742281
#
_entry.id   a48998bb742345a8398e1190af742281
#
_cell.length_a   1.000
_cell.length_b   1.000
_cell.length_c   1.000
_cell.angle_alpha   90.00
_cell.angle_beta   90.00
_cell.angle_gamma   90.00
#
_symmetry.space_group_name_H-M   'P 1'
#
loop_
_entity.id
_entity.type
_entity.pdbx_description
1 polymer ?
#
loop_
_entity_poly.entity_id
_entity_poly.type
_entity_poly.pdbx_seq_one_letter_code
_entity_poly.pdbx_strand_id
1 'polypeptide(L)'
;MKGVIEIEFIISVFIFITTMSFVTFLIVSSIPAFHNTAVGELVKSRSYQFAEIMFMDEGSPTNWQSQPFANAQGIGFSTGKRYFIDQAKLNQLAALCQPEPAGAGYQAVKNRLGLDSNYDITIEATYLDGAPVTAEAVVCGPPIVSQLRQQFHFTRLGILNTADQKMIRMTFTITR
;
A
#
# COMPACT_ATOMS: atom_id res chain seq x y z
N MET A 1 -37.45 -60.14 -5.70
CA MET A 1 -36.16 -59.57 -5.21
C MET A 1 -35.47 -58.62 -6.17
N LYS A 2 -35.69 -58.63 -7.51
CA LYS A 2 -35.04 -57.72 -8.44
C LYS A 2 -35.42 -56.23 -8.24
N GLY A 3 -36.66 -55.89 -7.89
CA GLY A 3 -37.10 -54.50 -7.76
C GLY A 3 -36.57 -53.76 -6.55
N VAL A 4 -36.15 -54.40 -5.49
CA VAL A 4 -35.60 -53.76 -4.27
C VAL A 4 -34.18 -53.27 -4.52
N ILE A 5 -33.36 -54.04 -5.25
CA ILE A 5 -31.99 -53.68 -5.59
C ILE A 5 -31.95 -52.45 -6.51
N GLU A 6 -32.90 -52.32 -7.43
CA GLU A 6 -32.98 -51.14 -8.32
C GLU A 6 -33.35 -49.88 -7.57
N ILE A 7 -34.21 -49.93 -6.57
CA ILE A 7 -34.58 -48.77 -5.75
C ILE A 7 -33.42 -48.34 -4.86
N GLU A 8 -32.71 -49.25 -4.23
CA GLU A 8 -31.53 -48.94 -3.41
C GLU A 8 -30.41 -48.26 -4.24
N PHE A 9 -30.19 -48.77 -5.46
CA PHE A 9 -29.22 -48.19 -6.35
C PHE A 9 -29.60 -46.74 -6.74
N ILE A 10 -30.87 -46.51 -7.10
CA ILE A 10 -31.35 -45.19 -7.47
C ILE A 10 -31.22 -44.20 -6.31
N ILE A 11 -31.58 -44.61 -5.10
CA ILE A 11 -31.44 -43.78 -3.90
C ILE A 11 -29.96 -43.44 -3.64
N SER A 12 -29.07 -44.41 -3.72
CA SER A 12 -27.65 -44.23 -3.53
C SER A 12 -27.06 -43.24 -4.52
N VAL A 13 -27.39 -43.36 -5.79
CA VAL A 13 -26.95 -42.44 -6.85
C VAL A 13 -27.50 -41.02 -6.60
N PHE A 14 -28.78 -40.92 -6.20
CA PHE A 14 -29.36 -39.62 -5.89
C PHE A 14 -28.68 -38.92 -4.72
N ILE A 15 -28.42 -39.63 -3.63
CA ILE A 15 -27.69 -39.13 -2.46
C ILE A 15 -26.28 -38.70 -2.87
N PHE A 16 -25.58 -39.51 -3.67
CA PHE A 16 -24.23 -39.18 -4.15
C PHE A 16 -24.22 -37.89 -4.98
N ILE A 17 -25.12 -37.78 -5.96
CA ILE A 17 -25.21 -36.59 -6.82
C ILE A 17 -25.54 -35.33 -5.98
N THR A 18 -26.49 -35.46 -5.05
CA THR A 18 -26.91 -34.36 -4.17
C THR A 18 -25.74 -33.91 -3.30
N THR A 19 -25.01 -34.84 -2.70
CA THR A 19 -23.85 -34.53 -1.86
C THR A 19 -22.73 -33.89 -2.65
N MET A 20 -22.41 -34.43 -3.83
CA MET A 20 -21.38 -33.85 -4.72
C MET A 20 -21.77 -32.46 -5.19
N SER A 21 -23.02 -32.25 -5.57
CA SER A 21 -23.51 -30.92 -5.98
C SER A 21 -23.42 -29.91 -4.83
N PHE A 22 -23.78 -30.32 -3.61
CA PHE A 22 -23.67 -29.47 -2.43
C PHE A 22 -22.22 -29.09 -2.11
N VAL A 23 -21.30 -30.07 -2.12
CA VAL A 23 -19.89 -29.84 -1.88
C VAL A 23 -19.29 -28.91 -2.96
N THR A 24 -19.62 -29.14 -4.22
CA THR A 24 -19.20 -28.30 -5.32
C THR A 24 -19.69 -26.85 -5.15
N PHE A 25 -20.95 -26.69 -4.78
CA PHE A 25 -21.52 -25.36 -4.50
C PHE A 25 -20.80 -24.66 -3.36
N LEU A 26 -20.50 -25.33 -2.26
CA LEU A 26 -19.74 -24.76 -1.14
C LEU A 26 -18.33 -24.31 -1.57
N ILE A 27 -17.64 -25.13 -2.36
CA ILE A 27 -16.30 -24.78 -2.86
C ILE A 27 -16.38 -23.54 -3.75
N VAL A 28 -17.25 -23.54 -4.75
CA VAL A 28 -17.39 -22.43 -5.70
C VAL A 28 -17.80 -21.14 -4.99
N SER A 29 -18.71 -21.21 -4.02
CA SER A 29 -19.14 -20.03 -3.28
C SER A 29 -18.07 -19.44 -2.36
N SER A 30 -17.10 -20.24 -1.92
CA SER A 30 -16.00 -19.79 -1.04
C SER A 30 -14.81 -19.21 -1.82
N ILE A 31 -14.64 -19.53 -3.11
CA ILE A 31 -13.52 -19.03 -3.94
C ILE A 31 -13.37 -17.49 -3.91
N PRO A 32 -14.44 -16.70 -4.09
CA PRO A 32 -14.31 -15.23 -4.06
C PRO A 32 -13.79 -14.71 -2.73
N ALA A 33 -14.21 -15.29 -1.61
CA ALA A 33 -13.75 -14.90 -0.28
C ALA A 33 -12.25 -15.19 -0.10
N PHE A 34 -11.79 -16.36 -0.49
CA PHE A 34 -10.37 -16.71 -0.44
C PHE A 34 -9.52 -15.84 -1.36
N HIS A 35 -9.99 -15.55 -2.57
CA HIS A 35 -9.30 -14.69 -3.49
C HIS A 35 -9.12 -13.27 -2.93
N ASN A 36 -10.19 -12.68 -2.40
CA ASN A 36 -10.15 -11.34 -1.82
C ASN A 36 -9.21 -11.27 -0.61
N THR A 37 -9.22 -12.29 0.25
CA THR A 37 -8.31 -12.37 1.39
C THR A 37 -6.86 -12.49 0.94
N ALA A 38 -6.56 -13.37 -0.01
CA ALA A 38 -5.20 -13.57 -0.51
C ALA A 38 -4.65 -12.31 -1.19
N VAL A 39 -5.46 -11.61 -1.98
CA VAL A 39 -5.08 -10.36 -2.60
C VAL A 39 -4.87 -9.28 -1.54
N GLY A 40 -5.72 -9.19 -0.52
CA GLY A 40 -5.57 -8.26 0.59
C GLY A 40 -4.25 -8.43 1.33
N GLU A 41 -3.89 -9.67 1.69
CA GLU A 41 -2.62 -9.96 2.36
C GLU A 41 -1.40 -9.66 1.46
N LEU A 42 -1.48 -9.91 0.15
CA LEU A 42 -0.42 -9.55 -0.78
C LEU A 42 -0.23 -8.03 -0.84
N VAL A 43 -1.32 -7.26 -0.94
CA VAL A 43 -1.27 -5.80 -0.96
C VAL A 43 -0.69 -5.27 0.33
N LYS A 44 -1.14 -5.78 1.48
CA LYS A 44 -0.63 -5.41 2.80
C LYS A 44 0.88 -5.67 2.92
N SER A 45 1.34 -6.84 2.49
CA SER A 45 2.77 -7.20 2.52
C SER A 45 3.61 -6.25 1.66
N ARG A 46 3.18 -5.99 0.42
CA ARG A 46 3.86 -5.05 -0.47
C ARG A 46 3.85 -3.62 0.07
N SER A 47 2.73 -3.19 0.62
CA SER A 47 2.58 -1.86 1.23
C SER A 47 3.57 -1.67 2.39
N TYR A 48 3.72 -2.69 3.22
CA TYR A 48 4.70 -2.68 4.30
C TYR A 48 6.13 -2.54 3.75
N GLN A 49 6.48 -3.31 2.73
CA GLN A 49 7.80 -3.25 2.09
C GLN A 49 8.08 -1.86 1.49
N PHE A 50 7.10 -1.26 0.80
CA PHE A 50 7.25 0.09 0.27
C PHE A 50 7.47 1.12 1.37
N ALA A 51 6.67 1.09 2.43
CA ALA A 51 6.81 2.00 3.55
C ALA A 51 8.19 1.85 4.22
N GLU A 52 8.69 0.63 4.35
CA GLU A 52 9.99 0.34 4.94
C GLU A 52 11.13 0.85 4.04
N ILE A 53 11.09 0.55 2.75
CA ILE A 53 12.10 1.01 1.78
C ILE A 53 12.13 2.54 1.76
N MET A 54 11.00 3.20 1.57
CA MET A 54 10.96 4.67 1.51
C MET A 54 11.45 5.32 2.80
N PHE A 55 11.20 4.70 3.95
CA PHE A 55 11.59 5.24 5.24
C PHE A 55 13.05 4.98 5.58
N MET A 56 13.60 3.81 5.19
CA MET A 56 14.95 3.38 5.57
C MET A 56 16.00 3.61 4.50
N ASP A 57 15.61 3.72 3.23
CA ASP A 57 16.52 3.92 2.11
C ASP A 57 16.81 5.41 1.90
N GLU A 58 18.00 5.69 1.38
CA GLU A 58 18.40 7.04 0.98
C GLU A 58 17.85 7.45 -0.39
N GLY A 59 17.38 6.49 -1.16
CA GLY A 59 17.04 6.67 -2.56
C GLY A 59 18.25 6.57 -3.49
N SER A 60 18.00 6.56 -4.79
CA SER A 60 19.05 6.44 -5.81
C SER A 60 18.87 7.50 -6.89
N PRO A 61 19.87 8.36 -7.12
CA PRO A 61 21.06 8.57 -6.30
C PRO A 61 20.75 9.10 -4.90
N THR A 62 21.67 8.98 -3.94
CA THR A 62 21.44 9.36 -2.53
C THR A 62 21.06 10.83 -2.33
N ASN A 63 21.45 11.69 -3.28
CA ASN A 63 21.15 13.12 -3.34
C ASN A 63 20.07 13.47 -4.37
N TRP A 64 19.12 12.56 -4.61
CA TRP A 64 18.06 12.74 -5.62
C TRP A 64 17.28 14.04 -5.47
N GLN A 65 17.16 14.58 -4.24
CA GLN A 65 16.48 15.85 -3.95
C GLN A 65 17.19 17.09 -4.55
N SER A 66 18.48 16.98 -4.86
CA SER A 66 19.29 18.07 -5.42
C SER A 66 19.43 18.00 -6.94
N GLN A 67 18.80 17.00 -7.57
CA GLN A 67 18.87 16.77 -9.01
C GLN A 67 17.49 16.88 -9.66
N PRO A 68 17.41 17.04 -11.00
CA PRO A 68 16.15 16.90 -11.71
C PRO A 68 15.51 15.55 -11.37
N PHE A 69 14.25 15.55 -10.96
CA PHE A 69 13.54 14.32 -10.52
C PHE A 69 13.54 13.21 -11.56
N ALA A 70 13.65 13.58 -12.86
CA ALA A 70 13.78 12.63 -13.95
C ALA A 70 14.99 11.67 -13.80
N ASN A 71 16.04 12.10 -13.10
CA ASN A 71 17.25 11.31 -12.85
C ASN A 71 17.14 10.39 -11.62
N ALA A 72 16.13 10.58 -10.77
CA ALA A 72 15.88 9.73 -9.63
C ALA A 72 15.47 8.32 -10.11
N GLN A 73 16.17 7.28 -9.66
CA GLN A 73 15.86 5.89 -9.93
C GLN A 73 15.06 5.25 -8.79
N GLY A 74 15.27 5.74 -7.58
CA GLY A 74 14.55 5.30 -6.38
C GLY A 74 14.35 6.47 -5.42
N ILE A 75 13.24 6.44 -4.70
CA ILE A 75 12.89 7.47 -3.72
C ILE A 75 13.06 6.87 -2.33
N GLY A 76 13.79 7.56 -1.47
CA GLY A 76 13.96 7.24 -0.07
C GLY A 76 14.19 8.50 0.73
N PHE A 77 13.83 8.49 1.99
CA PHE A 77 13.86 9.67 2.86
C PHE A 77 14.98 9.63 3.90
N SER A 78 15.65 8.48 4.06
CA SER A 78 16.73 8.33 5.01
C SER A 78 17.94 9.20 4.67
N THR A 79 18.69 9.55 5.72
CA THR A 79 20.04 10.15 5.61
C THR A 79 21.16 9.11 5.55
N GLY A 80 20.83 7.81 5.46
CA GLY A 80 21.74 6.70 5.65
C GLY A 80 21.91 6.27 7.12
N LYS A 81 21.44 7.05 8.06
CA LYS A 81 21.33 6.65 9.46
C LYS A 81 19.93 6.15 9.75
N ARG A 82 19.84 5.03 10.43
CA ARG A 82 18.56 4.43 10.81
C ARG A 82 17.67 5.42 11.54
N TYR A 83 16.42 5.53 11.11
CA TYR A 83 15.39 6.43 11.65
C TYR A 83 15.64 7.94 11.48
N PHE A 84 16.73 8.35 10.83
CA PHE A 84 16.98 9.75 10.53
C PHE A 84 16.48 10.09 9.13
N ILE A 85 15.55 11.02 9.08
CA ILE A 85 14.88 11.48 7.85
C ILE A 85 15.49 12.81 7.40
N ASP A 86 15.78 12.90 6.11
CA ASP A 86 16.36 14.10 5.50
C ASP A 86 15.27 15.14 5.21
N GLN A 87 15.39 16.32 5.84
CA GLN A 87 14.48 17.44 5.63
C GLN A 87 14.42 17.89 4.17
N ALA A 88 15.56 17.89 3.46
CA ALA A 88 15.61 18.33 2.07
C ALA A 88 14.83 17.40 1.14
N LYS A 89 14.85 16.10 1.43
CA LYS A 89 14.05 15.08 0.70
C LYS A 89 12.55 15.27 0.91
N LEU A 90 12.14 15.59 2.14
CA LEU A 90 10.72 15.90 2.43
C LEU A 90 10.29 17.20 1.74
N ASN A 91 11.13 18.24 1.75
CA ASN A 91 10.86 19.49 1.05
C ASN A 91 10.71 19.24 -0.46
N GLN A 92 11.56 18.42 -1.05
CA GLN A 92 11.46 18.06 -2.47
C GLN A 92 10.18 17.27 -2.78
N LEU A 93 9.78 16.33 -1.92
CA LEU A 93 8.51 15.63 -2.08
C LEU A 93 7.33 16.61 -2.03
N ALA A 94 7.33 17.52 -1.04
CA ALA A 94 6.29 18.54 -0.94
C ALA A 94 6.23 19.40 -2.21
N ALA A 95 7.37 19.86 -2.70
CA ALA A 95 7.45 20.67 -3.93
C ALA A 95 6.96 19.94 -5.18
N LEU A 96 7.22 18.61 -5.28
CA LEU A 96 6.74 17.79 -6.40
C LEU A 96 5.23 17.60 -6.38
N CYS A 97 4.64 17.51 -5.19
CA CYS A 97 3.21 17.20 -5.02
C CYS A 97 2.34 18.46 -4.80
N GLN A 98 2.93 19.64 -4.75
CA GLN A 98 2.21 20.91 -4.66
C GLN A 98 2.13 21.59 -6.04
N PRO A 99 1.06 22.36 -6.34
CA PRO A 99 -0.14 22.57 -5.50
C PRO A 99 -1.16 21.42 -5.59
N GLU A 100 -0.91 20.42 -6.43
CA GLU A 100 -1.85 19.30 -6.69
C GLU A 100 -1.28 17.99 -6.14
N PRO A 101 -1.68 17.56 -4.93
CA PRO A 101 -1.15 16.33 -4.31
C PRO A 101 -1.29 15.06 -5.15
N ALA A 102 -2.30 14.99 -6.02
CA ALA A 102 -2.53 13.89 -6.96
C ALA A 102 -2.14 14.22 -8.42
N GLY A 103 -1.47 15.34 -8.65
CA GLY A 103 -1.10 15.86 -9.98
C GLY A 103 0.05 15.14 -10.65
N ALA A 104 0.66 15.81 -11.63
CA ALA A 104 1.75 15.24 -12.45
C ALA A 104 2.98 14.85 -11.61
N GLY A 105 3.30 15.61 -10.56
CA GLY A 105 4.39 15.30 -9.63
C GLY A 105 4.15 14.00 -8.88
N TYR A 106 2.94 13.79 -8.37
CA TYR A 106 2.52 12.53 -7.77
C TYR A 106 2.65 11.36 -8.75
N GLN A 107 2.21 11.52 -9.99
CA GLN A 107 2.32 10.45 -10.99
C GLN A 107 3.79 10.10 -11.26
N ALA A 108 4.68 11.09 -11.28
CA ALA A 108 6.10 10.85 -11.40
C ALA A 108 6.65 10.05 -10.20
N VAL A 109 6.25 10.40 -8.97
CA VAL A 109 6.58 9.64 -7.73
C VAL A 109 6.05 8.21 -7.81
N LYS A 110 4.78 8.03 -8.14
CA LYS A 110 4.12 6.72 -8.29
C LYS A 110 4.85 5.82 -9.29
N ASN A 111 5.22 6.36 -10.44
CA ASN A 111 5.97 5.63 -11.47
C ASN A 111 7.36 5.20 -10.98
N ARG A 112 8.05 6.04 -10.21
CA ARG A 112 9.37 5.70 -9.62
C ARG A 112 9.29 4.65 -8.52
N LEU A 113 8.16 4.56 -7.85
CA LEU A 113 7.89 3.49 -6.88
C LEU A 113 7.51 2.17 -7.54
N GLY A 114 7.31 2.14 -8.86
CA GLY A 114 6.87 0.95 -9.58
C GLY A 114 5.47 0.47 -9.19
N LEU A 115 4.61 1.40 -8.76
CA LEU A 115 3.24 1.08 -8.41
C LEU A 115 2.37 0.98 -9.66
N ASP A 116 1.65 -0.12 -9.78
CA ASP A 116 0.68 -0.34 -10.84
C ASP A 116 -0.44 0.71 -10.80
N SER A 117 -1.11 0.92 -11.94
CA SER A 117 -2.22 1.86 -12.06
C SER A 117 -3.37 1.61 -11.09
N ASN A 118 -3.52 0.38 -10.63
CA ASN A 118 -4.60 -0.05 -9.72
C ASN A 118 -4.33 0.29 -8.25
N TYR A 119 -3.15 0.80 -7.93
CA TYR A 119 -2.78 1.17 -6.57
C TYR A 119 -2.46 2.65 -6.50
N ASP A 120 -2.92 3.29 -5.46
CA ASP A 120 -2.53 4.65 -5.12
C ASP A 120 -1.81 4.65 -3.78
N ILE A 121 -0.85 5.55 -3.61
CA ILE A 121 -0.15 5.76 -2.35
C ILE A 121 -0.32 7.21 -1.93
N THR A 122 -0.68 7.43 -0.68
CA THR A 122 -0.65 8.76 -0.07
C THR A 122 0.42 8.77 1.01
N ILE A 123 1.31 9.75 0.93
CA ILE A 123 2.44 9.93 1.86
C ILE A 123 2.20 11.22 2.60
N GLU A 124 2.15 11.14 3.92
CA GLU A 124 1.99 12.29 4.80
C GLU A 124 3.13 12.33 5.82
N ALA A 125 3.67 13.51 6.07
CA ALA A 125 4.66 13.72 7.12
C ALA A 125 4.28 14.89 8.02
N THR A 126 4.21 14.63 9.31
CA THR A 126 3.88 15.63 10.34
C THR A 126 4.79 15.47 11.55
N TYR A 127 4.95 16.52 12.35
CA TYR A 127 5.47 16.36 13.70
C TYR A 127 4.48 15.57 14.57
N LEU A 128 4.92 15.11 15.74
CA LEU A 128 4.06 14.33 16.66
C LEU A 128 2.86 15.13 17.18
N ASP A 129 2.99 16.44 17.26
CA ASP A 129 1.92 17.38 17.63
C ASP A 129 0.94 17.66 16.49
N GLY A 130 1.18 17.09 15.30
CA GLY A 130 0.38 17.31 14.11
C GLY A 130 0.77 18.53 13.29
N ALA A 131 1.76 19.32 13.71
CA ALA A 131 2.25 20.44 12.93
C ALA A 131 2.94 19.97 11.64
N PRO A 132 2.90 20.76 10.55
CA PRO A 132 3.57 20.42 9.30
C PRO A 132 5.10 20.42 9.49
N VAL A 133 5.78 19.47 8.84
CA VAL A 133 7.25 19.31 8.92
C VAL A 133 7.97 20.32 8.02
N THR A 134 7.31 20.77 6.98
CA THR A 134 7.80 21.77 6.02
C THR A 134 6.94 23.03 6.08
N ALA A 135 7.33 24.08 5.36
CA ALA A 135 6.52 25.31 5.27
C ALA A 135 5.06 25.02 4.81
N GLU A 136 4.90 24.00 4.00
CA GLU A 136 3.62 23.47 3.57
C GLU A 136 3.47 22.02 4.08
N ALA A 137 2.24 21.54 4.25
CA ALA A 137 2.01 20.16 4.66
C ALA A 137 2.59 19.20 3.61
N VAL A 138 3.38 18.22 4.04
CA VAL A 138 3.87 17.15 3.17
C VAL A 138 2.73 16.17 2.97
N VAL A 139 1.97 16.36 1.89
CA VAL A 139 0.91 15.46 1.44
C VAL A 139 1.14 15.18 -0.03
N CYS A 140 1.42 13.93 -0.35
CA CYS A 140 1.65 13.49 -1.72
C CYS A 140 0.79 12.27 -2.02
N GLY A 141 -0.19 12.41 -2.88
CA GLY A 141 -1.14 11.37 -3.25
C GLY A 141 -2.59 11.85 -3.23
N PRO A 142 -3.50 11.04 -3.76
CA PRO A 142 -4.91 11.39 -3.78
C PRO A 142 -5.50 11.45 -2.37
N PRO A 143 -6.56 12.27 -2.18
CA PRO A 143 -7.26 12.32 -0.90
C PRO A 143 -7.83 10.93 -0.57
N ILE A 144 -7.76 10.57 0.71
CA ILE A 144 -8.23 9.28 1.20
C ILE A 144 -9.77 9.29 1.18
N VAL A 145 -10.37 8.66 0.17
CA VAL A 145 -11.82 8.49 0.06
C VAL A 145 -12.23 7.20 0.76
N SER A 146 -12.83 7.32 1.92
CA SER A 146 -12.90 6.30 2.97
C SER A 146 -13.82 5.10 2.74
N GLN A 147 -14.62 4.99 1.68
CA GLN A 147 -15.76 4.07 1.77
C GLN A 147 -15.82 2.89 0.80
N LEU A 148 -14.99 2.79 -0.22
CA LEU A 148 -15.14 1.74 -1.24
C LEU A 148 -13.86 1.00 -1.65
N ARG A 149 -12.71 1.34 -1.09
CA ARG A 149 -11.44 0.76 -1.47
C ARG A 149 -10.75 0.10 -0.28
N GLN A 150 -10.04 -0.97 -0.53
CA GLN A 150 -9.14 -1.55 0.49
C GLN A 150 -8.01 -0.56 0.76
N GLN A 151 -7.85 -0.17 2.02
CA GLN A 151 -6.84 0.78 2.45
C GLN A 151 -5.94 0.13 3.50
N PHE A 152 -4.64 0.37 3.37
CA PHE A 152 -3.64 -0.07 4.33
C PHE A 152 -2.83 1.13 4.79
N HIS A 153 -2.85 1.38 6.09
CA HIS A 153 -2.13 2.49 6.71
C HIS A 153 -0.90 1.97 7.47
N PHE A 154 0.23 2.53 7.17
CA PHE A 154 1.48 2.24 7.86
C PHE A 154 2.08 3.53 8.40
N THR A 155 2.25 3.59 9.71
CA THR A 155 2.87 4.74 10.37
C THR A 155 4.27 4.37 10.82
N ARG A 156 5.24 5.27 10.55
CA ARG A 156 6.62 5.17 10.99
C ARG A 156 6.99 6.44 11.75
N LEU A 157 7.78 6.24 12.80
CA LEU A 157 8.34 7.33 13.59
C LEU A 157 9.82 7.48 13.24
N GLY A 158 10.23 8.69 12.99
CA GLY A 158 11.60 9.05 12.66
C GLY A 158 12.04 10.33 13.36
N ILE A 159 13.31 10.62 13.22
CA ILE A 159 13.94 11.84 13.71
C ILE A 159 14.32 12.66 12.50
N LEU A 160 13.86 13.91 12.45
CA LEU A 160 14.22 14.81 11.39
C LEU A 160 15.69 15.24 11.54
N ASN A 161 16.44 15.18 10.46
CA ASN A 161 17.85 15.59 10.45
C ASN A 161 17.96 17.12 10.37
N THR A 162 17.60 17.76 11.48
CA THR A 162 17.71 19.21 11.70
C THR A 162 18.47 19.45 13.00
N ALA A 163 18.85 20.70 13.26
CA ALA A 163 19.54 21.05 14.50
C ALA A 163 18.75 20.64 15.76
N ASP A 164 17.42 20.73 15.70
CA ASP A 164 16.51 20.42 16.82
C ASP A 164 16.20 18.92 16.95
N GLN A 165 16.52 18.10 15.96
CA GLN A 165 16.28 16.65 15.93
C GLN A 165 14.85 16.26 16.38
N LYS A 166 13.85 16.96 15.89
CA LYS A 166 12.45 16.70 16.26
C LYS A 166 11.95 15.37 15.72
N MET A 167 11.11 14.72 16.51
CA MET A 167 10.42 13.50 16.07
C MET A 167 9.31 13.81 15.09
N ILE A 168 9.25 13.03 14.02
CA ILE A 168 8.22 13.09 12.99
C ILE A 168 7.48 11.77 12.88
N ARG A 169 6.27 11.89 12.40
CA ARG A 169 5.42 10.76 12.02
C ARG A 169 5.22 10.80 10.51
N MET A 170 5.59 9.71 9.85
CA MET A 170 5.27 9.50 8.43
C MET A 170 4.18 8.44 8.31
N THR A 171 3.12 8.78 7.60
CA THR A 171 2.00 7.88 7.33
C THR A 171 1.98 7.56 5.84
N PHE A 172 1.99 6.29 5.53
CA PHE A 172 1.86 5.76 4.18
C PHE A 172 0.50 5.07 4.08
N THR A 173 -0.35 5.55 3.21
CA THR A 173 -1.65 4.94 2.94
C THR A 173 -1.65 4.40 1.53
N ILE A 174 -1.83 3.09 1.38
CA ILE A 174 -1.96 2.46 0.08
C ILE A 174 -3.42 2.06 -0.11
N THR A 175 -3.96 2.46 -1.25
CA THR A 175 -5.36 2.26 -1.63
C THR A 175 -5.40 1.46 -2.93
N ARG A 176 -6.34 0.50 -3.03
CA ARG A 176 -6.62 -0.29 -4.23
C ARG A 176 -8.05 -0.08 -4.70
#